data_a33000cacabb427baf737f56f499770c
#
_entry.id   a33000cacabb427baf737f56f499770c
#
_cell.length_a   1.000
_cell.length_b   1.000
_cell.length_c   1.000
_cell.angle_alpha   90.00
_cell.angle_beta   90.00
_cell.angle_gamma   90.00
#
_symmetry.space_group_name_H-M   'P 1'
#
loop_
_entity.id
_entity.type
_entity.pdbx_description
1 polymer ?
#
loop_
_entity_poly.entity_id
_entity_poly.type
_entity_poly.pdbx_seq_one_letter_code
_entity_poly.pdbx_strand_id
1 'polypeptide(L)'
;HAEQAAQVIELRQNDDGTYVVIDLETGRPQKSHYPFRLVERLAILFRQEDAHPIVWVLRDDFPETPHLLVTPEGLPRAICVDDRHWADARLTWTPAELLSRILSWFKRAAHNELHDIMQPIDPNMFGNVATLITDRKLLETVSETELVGISLNADLPVFRLIQEREIPSEPSHGNSLSIVSYRLPEQPMRRMTHAP
;
A
#
# COMPACT_ATOMS: atom_id res chain seq x y z
N HIS A 1 0.15 -11.03 -25.31
CA HIS A 1 -0.23 -9.61 -25.50
C HIS A 1 0.41 -8.68 -24.45
N ALA A 2 0.49 -9.06 -23.16
CA ALA A 2 1.11 -8.21 -22.12
C ALA A 2 2.62 -8.01 -22.36
N GLU A 3 3.32 -9.01 -22.83
CA GLU A 3 4.76 -8.95 -23.12
C GLU A 3 5.10 -8.01 -24.28
N GLN A 4 4.18 -7.80 -25.21
CA GLN A 4 4.35 -6.86 -26.33
C GLN A 4 4.15 -5.40 -25.92
N ALA A 5 3.49 -5.16 -24.79
CA ALA A 5 3.25 -3.81 -24.26
C ALA A 5 4.43 -3.29 -23.41
N ALA A 6 5.44 -4.10 -23.13
CA ALA A 6 6.56 -3.75 -22.27
C ALA A 6 7.88 -3.85 -23.03
N GLN A 7 8.71 -2.81 -22.91
CA GLN A 7 10.09 -2.81 -23.42
C GLN A 7 11.06 -2.68 -22.24
N VAL A 8 11.95 -3.64 -22.08
CA VAL A 8 13.02 -3.54 -21.08
C VAL A 8 14.05 -2.50 -21.52
N ILE A 9 14.26 -1.49 -20.66
CA ILE A 9 15.19 -0.40 -20.89
C ILE A 9 16.51 -0.64 -20.17
N GLU A 10 16.44 -1.16 -18.94
CA GLU A 10 17.63 -1.33 -18.10
C GLU A 10 17.45 -2.49 -17.12
N LEU A 11 18.55 -3.13 -16.80
CA LEU A 11 18.65 -4.12 -15.72
C LEU A 11 19.79 -3.69 -14.81
N ARG A 12 19.52 -3.56 -13.51
CA ARG A 12 20.50 -3.27 -12.46
C ARG A 12 20.39 -4.28 -11.34
N GLN A 13 21.52 -4.60 -10.76
CA GLN A 13 21.60 -5.43 -9.56
C GLN A 13 22.41 -4.70 -8.50
N ASN A 14 21.93 -4.70 -7.26
CA ASN A 14 22.61 -4.18 -6.09
C ASN A 14 22.28 -5.05 -4.86
N ASP A 15 22.66 -4.58 -3.67
CA ASP A 15 22.44 -5.30 -2.41
C ASP A 15 20.95 -5.45 -2.05
N ASP A 16 20.05 -4.57 -2.53
CA ASP A 16 18.62 -4.64 -2.31
C ASP A 16 17.93 -5.68 -3.20
N GLY A 17 18.54 -6.01 -4.36
CA GLY A 17 17.97 -6.96 -5.31
C GLY A 17 18.24 -6.59 -6.77
N THR A 18 17.34 -7.05 -7.63
CA THR A 18 17.40 -6.80 -9.08
C THR A 18 16.32 -5.80 -9.49
N TYR A 19 16.73 -4.72 -10.10
CA TYR A 19 15.83 -3.70 -10.69
C TYR A 19 15.71 -3.93 -12.18
N VAL A 20 14.49 -4.00 -12.67
CA VAL A 20 14.16 -4.03 -14.10
C VAL A 20 13.42 -2.75 -14.43
N VAL A 21 14.01 -1.89 -15.27
CA VAL A 21 13.35 -0.70 -15.78
C VAL A 21 12.70 -1.03 -17.11
N ILE A 22 11.41 -0.71 -17.22
CA ILE A 22 10.63 -0.94 -18.44
C ILE A 22 9.90 0.32 -18.86
N ASP A 23 9.70 0.49 -20.15
CA ASP A 23 8.67 1.35 -20.72
C ASP A 23 7.44 0.49 -21.02
N LEU A 24 6.30 0.88 -20.42
CA LEU A 24 5.06 0.12 -20.52
C LEU A 24 4.00 0.96 -21.26
N GLU A 25 3.45 0.40 -22.34
CA GLU A 25 2.25 0.94 -22.97
C GLU A 25 1.04 0.66 -22.07
N THR A 26 0.50 1.70 -21.44
CA THR A 26 -0.57 1.56 -20.43
C THR A 26 -1.91 1.16 -21.00
N GLY A 27 -2.09 1.30 -22.32
CA GLY A 27 -3.38 1.06 -22.98
C GLY A 27 -4.48 2.02 -22.51
N ARG A 28 -4.13 3.18 -21.95
CA ARG A 28 -5.12 4.13 -21.44
C ARG A 28 -6.12 4.55 -22.52
N PRO A 29 -7.43 4.67 -22.19
CA PRO A 29 -8.42 5.21 -23.11
C PRO A 29 -8.20 6.72 -23.37
N GLN A 30 -8.80 7.26 -24.43
CA GLN A 30 -8.74 8.70 -24.73
C GLN A 30 -9.27 9.55 -23.56
N LYS A 31 -10.32 9.08 -22.88
CA LYS A 31 -10.86 9.69 -21.65
C LYS A 31 -10.44 8.82 -20.46
N SER A 32 -9.34 9.17 -19.86
CA SER A 32 -8.86 8.55 -18.63
C SER A 32 -9.23 9.41 -17.43
N HIS A 33 -9.64 8.78 -16.32
CA HIS A 33 -9.95 9.49 -15.08
C HIS A 33 -8.70 10.18 -14.51
N TYR A 34 -7.56 9.50 -14.58
CA TYR A 34 -6.28 10.07 -14.18
C TYR A 34 -5.41 10.37 -15.39
N PRO A 35 -4.53 11.40 -15.34
CA PRO A 35 -3.69 11.83 -16.44
C PRO A 35 -2.48 10.91 -16.66
N PHE A 36 -2.72 9.62 -16.90
CA PHE A 36 -1.65 8.69 -17.26
C PHE A 36 -1.09 9.00 -18.64
N ARG A 37 0.18 8.71 -18.84
CA ARG A 37 0.82 8.74 -20.14
C ARG A 37 0.47 7.50 -20.95
N LEU A 38 0.61 7.55 -22.26
CA LEU A 38 0.45 6.37 -23.13
C LEU A 38 1.53 5.33 -22.82
N VAL A 39 2.74 5.81 -22.54
CA VAL A 39 3.86 5.01 -22.07
C VAL A 39 4.29 5.52 -20.70
N GLU A 40 4.32 4.66 -19.71
CA GLU A 40 4.86 4.97 -18.37
C GLU A 40 6.16 4.20 -18.17
N ARG A 41 7.15 4.88 -17.60
CA ARG A 41 8.40 4.26 -17.22
C ARG A 41 8.29 3.73 -15.80
N LEU A 42 8.53 2.44 -15.63
CA LEU A 42 8.42 1.74 -14.37
C LEU A 42 9.76 1.15 -13.98
N ALA A 43 10.04 1.09 -12.68
CA ALA A 43 11.10 0.27 -12.12
C ALA A 43 10.46 -0.84 -11.26
N ILE A 44 10.82 -2.07 -11.54
CA ILE A 44 10.35 -3.24 -10.80
C ILE A 44 11.52 -3.78 -9.99
N LEU A 45 11.40 -3.76 -8.68
CA LEU A 45 12.39 -4.35 -7.77
C LEU A 45 12.00 -5.77 -7.41
N PHE A 46 12.84 -6.71 -7.74
CA PHE A 46 12.84 -8.08 -7.25
C PHE A 46 13.83 -8.16 -6.09
N ARG A 47 13.33 -8.15 -4.86
CA ARG A 47 14.16 -8.22 -3.67
C ARG A 47 14.83 -9.58 -3.53
N GLN A 48 15.94 -9.64 -2.78
CA GLN A 48 16.56 -10.91 -2.44
C GLN A 48 15.69 -11.76 -1.53
N GLU A 49 14.85 -11.10 -0.73
CA GLU A 49 13.87 -11.74 0.12
C GLU A 49 12.71 -12.32 -0.71
N ASP A 50 12.14 -13.42 -0.24
CA ASP A 50 10.95 -14.04 -0.84
C ASP A 50 9.70 -13.18 -0.56
N ALA A 51 9.51 -12.14 -1.37
CA ALA A 51 8.47 -11.13 -1.19
C ALA A 51 7.94 -10.62 -2.54
N HIS A 52 6.78 -9.93 -2.49
CA HIS A 52 6.23 -9.27 -3.67
C HIS A 52 7.24 -8.34 -4.34
N PRO A 53 7.34 -8.36 -5.68
CA PRO A 53 8.02 -7.30 -6.40
C PRO A 53 7.39 -5.94 -6.11
N ILE A 54 8.21 -4.91 -5.99
CA ILE A 54 7.74 -3.53 -5.84
C ILE A 54 7.76 -2.86 -7.21
N VAL A 55 6.67 -2.22 -7.58
CA VAL A 55 6.53 -1.54 -8.88
C VAL A 55 6.46 -0.04 -8.65
N TRP A 56 7.50 0.69 -9.02
CA TRP A 56 7.56 2.15 -8.96
C TRP A 56 7.27 2.77 -10.32
N VAL A 57 6.58 3.90 -10.32
CA VAL A 57 6.43 4.77 -11.50
C VAL A 57 7.44 5.90 -11.41
N LEU A 58 8.35 5.98 -12.36
CA LEU A 58 9.56 6.82 -12.26
C LEU A 58 9.33 8.32 -12.61
N ARG A 59 8.13 8.73 -12.97
CA ARG A 59 7.86 10.14 -13.18
C ARG A 59 7.38 10.85 -11.91
N ASP A 60 7.83 12.09 -11.69
CA ASP A 60 7.56 12.86 -10.48
C ASP A 60 6.10 13.35 -10.41
N ASP A 61 5.50 13.65 -11.56
CA ASP A 61 4.14 14.17 -11.70
C ASP A 61 3.06 13.06 -11.78
N PHE A 62 3.35 11.86 -11.29
CA PHE A 62 2.38 10.77 -11.28
C PHE A 62 1.18 11.12 -10.39
N PRO A 63 -0.08 10.95 -10.88
CA PRO A 63 -1.26 11.36 -10.14
C PRO A 63 -1.43 10.55 -8.85
N GLU A 64 -1.98 11.19 -7.83
CA GLU A 64 -2.45 10.49 -6.63
C GLU A 64 -3.67 9.64 -7.00
N THR A 65 -3.57 8.34 -6.77
CA THR A 65 -4.61 7.35 -7.07
C THR A 65 -4.85 6.47 -5.86
N PRO A 66 -5.98 5.79 -5.74
CA PRO A 66 -6.12 4.64 -4.85
C PRO A 66 -5.08 3.56 -5.16
N HIS A 67 -4.80 2.68 -4.21
CA HIS A 67 -3.87 1.57 -4.37
C HIS A 67 -2.42 2.00 -4.74
N LEU A 68 -1.98 3.12 -4.17
CA LEU A 68 -0.55 3.44 -4.05
C LEU A 68 -0.02 2.92 -2.72
N LEU A 69 1.15 2.33 -2.74
CA LEU A 69 1.87 1.98 -1.52
C LEU A 69 2.38 3.25 -0.85
N VAL A 70 2.46 3.24 0.47
CA VAL A 70 3.08 4.34 1.22
C VAL A 70 4.57 4.32 0.94
N THR A 71 5.07 5.38 0.34
CA THR A 71 6.49 5.58 0.06
C THR A 71 7.00 6.83 0.77
N PRO A 72 8.24 6.82 1.29
CA PRO A 72 8.86 8.02 1.85
C PRO A 72 8.83 9.19 0.85
N GLU A 73 8.82 10.42 1.39
CA GLU A 73 8.91 11.62 0.57
C GLU A 73 10.21 11.63 -0.25
N GLY A 74 10.13 12.08 -1.50
CA GLY A 74 11.27 12.08 -2.42
C GLY A 74 11.51 10.78 -3.18
N LEU A 75 10.81 9.69 -2.84
CA LEU A 75 10.84 8.46 -3.64
C LEU A 75 9.70 8.42 -4.66
N PRO A 76 9.90 7.71 -5.79
CA PRO A 76 8.86 7.48 -6.78
C PRO A 76 7.62 6.83 -6.18
N ARG A 77 6.46 7.03 -6.79
CA ARG A 77 5.21 6.37 -6.40
C ARG A 77 5.29 4.88 -6.67
N ALA A 78 4.93 4.07 -5.68
CA ALA A 78 4.81 2.63 -5.87
C ALA A 78 3.32 2.24 -5.99
N ILE A 79 2.99 1.42 -6.98
CA ILE A 79 1.63 0.94 -7.23
C ILE A 79 1.43 -0.44 -6.60
N CYS A 80 0.27 -0.65 -5.97
CA CYS A 80 -0.14 -1.95 -5.42
C CYS A 80 -0.86 -2.73 -6.52
N VAL A 81 -0.17 -3.67 -7.14
CA VAL A 81 -0.69 -4.45 -8.28
C VAL A 81 -1.25 -5.81 -7.89
N ASP A 82 -0.95 -6.29 -6.68
CA ASP A 82 -1.42 -7.56 -6.13
C ASP A 82 -1.64 -7.41 -4.62
N ASP A 83 -2.85 -7.66 -4.17
CA ASP A 83 -3.29 -7.58 -2.78
C ASP A 83 -3.29 -8.94 -2.07
N ARG A 84 -2.97 -10.03 -2.78
CA ARG A 84 -2.87 -11.36 -2.19
C ARG A 84 -1.66 -11.46 -1.27
N HIS A 85 -1.75 -12.31 -0.26
CA HIS A 85 -0.56 -12.66 0.52
C HIS A 85 0.49 -13.32 -0.37
N TRP A 86 1.77 -12.97 -0.17
CA TRP A 86 2.85 -13.47 -1.04
C TRP A 86 2.94 -14.99 -1.09
N ALA A 87 2.71 -15.66 0.03
CA ALA A 87 2.72 -17.12 0.10
C ALA A 87 1.75 -17.77 -0.91
N ASP A 88 0.63 -17.09 -1.23
CA ASP A 88 -0.36 -17.54 -2.20
C ASP A 88 -0.02 -17.05 -3.62
N ALA A 89 0.36 -15.78 -3.73
CA ALA A 89 0.69 -15.16 -5.00
C ALA A 89 1.85 -15.87 -5.70
N ARG A 90 2.92 -16.22 -4.98
CA ARG A 90 4.11 -16.89 -5.52
C ARG A 90 3.84 -18.24 -6.17
N LEU A 91 2.75 -18.93 -5.80
CA LEU A 91 2.40 -20.23 -6.39
C LEU A 91 2.04 -20.16 -7.87
N THR A 92 1.52 -19.01 -8.29
CA THR A 92 1.11 -18.77 -9.68
C THR A 92 1.91 -17.66 -10.36
N TRP A 93 2.92 -17.13 -9.65
CA TRP A 93 3.67 -15.97 -10.10
C TRP A 93 4.52 -16.27 -11.33
N THR A 94 4.42 -15.42 -12.32
CA THR A 94 5.28 -15.38 -13.50
C THR A 94 5.50 -13.91 -13.92
N PRO A 95 6.58 -13.60 -14.66
CA PRO A 95 6.76 -12.26 -15.22
C PRO A 95 5.58 -11.78 -16.07
N ALA A 96 4.98 -12.67 -16.86
CA ALA A 96 3.81 -12.37 -17.69
C ALA A 96 2.57 -12.04 -16.83
N GLU A 97 2.37 -12.76 -15.73
CA GLU A 97 1.29 -12.47 -14.76
C GLU A 97 1.50 -11.12 -14.11
N LEU A 98 2.73 -10.77 -13.68
CA LEU A 98 3.02 -9.45 -13.13
C LEU A 98 2.71 -8.34 -14.12
N LEU A 99 3.17 -8.44 -15.37
CA LEU A 99 2.87 -7.46 -16.41
C LEU A 99 1.37 -7.34 -16.67
N SER A 100 0.65 -8.45 -16.68
CA SER A 100 -0.81 -8.46 -16.84
C SER A 100 -1.52 -7.72 -15.69
N ARG A 101 -1.04 -7.89 -14.45
CA ARG A 101 -1.57 -7.18 -13.28
C ARG A 101 -1.27 -5.69 -13.33
N ILE A 102 -0.06 -5.30 -13.73
CA ILE A 102 0.30 -3.89 -13.91
C ILE A 102 -0.62 -3.24 -14.96
N LEU A 103 -0.82 -3.88 -16.11
CA LEU A 103 -1.73 -3.39 -17.16
C LEU A 103 -3.18 -3.30 -16.67
N SER A 104 -3.64 -4.31 -15.93
CA SER A 104 -4.98 -4.32 -15.32
C SER A 104 -5.13 -3.17 -14.32
N TRP A 105 -4.09 -2.89 -13.52
CA TRP A 105 -4.08 -1.77 -12.60
C TRP A 105 -4.28 -0.43 -13.34
N PHE A 106 -3.49 -0.16 -14.39
CA PHE A 106 -3.63 1.05 -15.19
C PHE A 106 -5.00 1.17 -15.85
N LYS A 107 -5.53 0.07 -16.39
CA LYS A 107 -6.86 0.03 -16.98
C LYS A 107 -7.95 0.37 -15.97
N ARG A 108 -7.95 -0.28 -14.80
CA ARG A 108 -8.92 -0.02 -13.74
C ARG A 108 -8.80 1.41 -13.21
N ALA A 109 -7.57 1.90 -13.02
CA ALA A 109 -7.31 3.28 -12.62
C ALA A 109 -7.88 4.28 -13.63
N ALA A 110 -7.66 4.05 -14.93
CA ALA A 110 -8.17 4.92 -15.99
C ALA A 110 -9.70 5.05 -15.99
N HIS A 111 -10.41 4.03 -15.49
CA HIS A 111 -11.87 4.01 -15.34
C HIS A 111 -12.36 4.38 -13.95
N ASN A 112 -11.45 4.72 -13.01
CA ASN A 112 -11.75 4.96 -11.58
C ASN A 112 -12.36 3.72 -10.88
N GLU A 113 -11.89 2.53 -11.25
CA GLU A 113 -12.37 1.23 -10.77
C GLU A 113 -11.35 0.51 -9.88
N LEU A 114 -10.32 1.20 -9.39
CA LEU A 114 -9.30 0.58 -8.54
C LEU A 114 -9.84 0.17 -7.18
N HIS A 115 -10.73 0.97 -6.61
CA HIS A 115 -11.28 0.74 -5.29
C HIS A 115 -12.78 0.48 -5.40
N ASP A 116 -13.22 -0.65 -4.85
CA ASP A 116 -14.63 -0.89 -4.59
C ASP A 116 -14.97 -0.25 -3.23
N ILE A 117 -16.02 0.58 -3.18
CA ILE A 117 -16.48 1.24 -1.97
C ILE A 117 -16.82 0.24 -0.84
N MET A 118 -17.16 -0.99 -1.22
CA MET A 118 -17.43 -2.09 -0.29
C MET A 118 -16.18 -2.88 0.10
N GLN A 119 -15.03 -2.62 -0.53
CA GLN A 119 -13.78 -3.28 -0.19
C GLN A 119 -13.24 -2.69 1.11
N PRO A 120 -12.97 -3.50 2.14
CA PRO A 120 -12.33 -3.01 3.35
C PRO A 120 -10.94 -2.47 3.03
N ILE A 121 -10.47 -1.51 3.82
CA ILE A 121 -9.10 -1.01 3.72
C ILE A 121 -8.16 -2.18 3.99
N ASP A 122 -7.28 -2.45 3.02
CA ASP A 122 -6.28 -3.50 3.18
C ASP A 122 -5.22 -3.06 4.19
N PRO A 123 -5.11 -3.72 5.35
CA PRO A 123 -4.10 -3.40 6.35
C PRO A 123 -2.67 -3.61 5.83
N ASN A 124 -2.48 -4.41 4.78
CA ASN A 124 -1.16 -4.65 4.19
C ASN A 124 -0.64 -3.47 3.35
N MET A 125 -1.50 -2.54 2.95
CA MET A 125 -1.08 -1.33 2.21
C MET A 125 -0.12 -0.45 3.01
N PHE A 126 -0.11 -0.56 4.33
CA PHE A 126 0.69 0.29 5.22
C PHE A 126 1.97 -0.37 5.72
N GLY A 127 2.23 -1.62 5.33
CA GLY A 127 3.25 -2.43 5.98
C GLY A 127 2.87 -2.75 7.44
N ASN A 128 3.20 -3.92 7.91
CA ASN A 128 2.93 -4.31 9.30
C ASN A 128 3.92 -3.63 10.25
N VAL A 129 3.68 -2.35 10.54
CA VAL A 129 4.45 -1.64 11.58
C VAL A 129 4.01 -2.12 12.96
N ALA A 130 2.71 -2.37 13.13
CA ALA A 130 2.14 -2.92 14.36
C ALA A 130 0.75 -3.53 14.10
N THR A 131 0.35 -4.47 14.94
CA THR A 131 -1.01 -5.02 14.95
C THR A 131 -1.80 -4.36 16.08
N LEU A 132 -2.94 -3.75 15.75
CA LEU A 132 -3.86 -3.19 16.74
C LEU A 132 -5.06 -4.12 16.91
N ILE A 133 -5.28 -4.56 18.14
CA ILE A 133 -6.48 -5.32 18.53
C ILE A 133 -7.47 -4.34 19.15
N THR A 134 -8.68 -4.30 18.64
CA THR A 134 -9.71 -3.38 19.14
C THR A 134 -11.08 -4.04 19.19
N ASP A 135 -11.95 -3.53 20.08
CA ASP A 135 -13.37 -3.86 20.09
C ASP A 135 -14.09 -3.03 19.02
N ARG A 136 -14.91 -3.68 18.20
CA ARG A 136 -15.74 -3.00 17.20
C ARG A 136 -16.64 -1.91 17.81
N LYS A 137 -17.20 -2.15 18.99
CA LYS A 137 -18.03 -1.18 19.70
C LYS A 137 -17.24 0.08 20.08
N LEU A 138 -15.96 -0.09 20.43
CA LEU A 138 -15.08 1.05 20.70
C LEU A 138 -14.97 1.94 19.47
N LEU A 139 -14.72 1.36 18.29
CA LEU A 139 -14.61 2.13 17.03
C LEU A 139 -15.92 2.80 16.62
N GLU A 140 -17.06 2.19 16.92
CA GLU A 140 -18.38 2.77 16.61
C GLU A 140 -18.75 3.94 17.53
N THR A 141 -18.26 3.95 18.77
CA THR A 141 -18.62 4.92 19.81
C THR A 141 -17.60 6.05 19.98
N VAL A 142 -16.39 5.87 19.52
CA VAL A 142 -15.32 6.88 19.61
C VAL A 142 -15.57 7.98 18.57
N SER A 143 -15.87 9.19 19.05
CA SER A 143 -16.02 10.37 18.19
C SER A 143 -14.85 11.35 18.31
N GLU A 144 -14.38 11.65 19.52
CA GLU A 144 -13.32 12.64 19.78
C GLU A 144 -12.46 12.27 21.00
N THR A 145 -12.47 10.99 21.38
CA THR A 145 -11.74 10.54 22.56
C THR A 145 -10.36 10.05 22.17
N GLU A 146 -9.37 10.39 22.97
CA GLU A 146 -8.04 9.86 22.81
C GLU A 146 -8.03 8.33 23.02
N LEU A 147 -7.41 7.62 22.10
CA LEU A 147 -7.21 6.19 22.16
C LEU A 147 -5.78 5.90 22.56
N VAL A 148 -5.59 4.88 23.37
CA VAL A 148 -4.25 4.44 23.80
C VAL A 148 -4.06 3.01 23.39
N GLY A 149 -2.98 2.76 22.67
CA GLY A 149 -2.52 1.41 22.34
C GLY A 149 -1.65 0.90 23.50
N ILE A 150 -2.05 -0.19 24.13
CA ILE A 150 -1.24 -0.83 25.18
C ILE A 150 -0.57 -2.06 24.57
N SER A 151 0.75 -2.14 24.70
CA SER A 151 1.50 -3.32 24.24
C SER A 151 1.07 -4.57 25.01
N LEU A 152 0.73 -5.61 24.27
CA LEU A 152 0.38 -6.91 24.83
C LEU A 152 1.60 -7.85 24.96
N ASN A 153 2.67 -7.56 24.23
CA ASN A 153 3.89 -8.36 24.23
C ASN A 153 5.09 -7.46 23.97
N ALA A 154 6.12 -7.58 24.80
CA ALA A 154 7.33 -6.80 24.68
C ALA A 154 8.13 -7.10 23.40
N ASP A 155 8.01 -8.30 22.86
CA ASP A 155 8.79 -8.80 21.72
C ASP A 155 8.07 -8.64 20.38
N LEU A 156 6.77 -8.32 20.39
CA LEU A 156 5.96 -8.18 19.19
C LEU A 156 5.22 -6.83 19.21
N PRO A 157 5.14 -6.13 18.08
CA PRO A 157 4.39 -4.88 17.98
C PRO A 157 2.87 -5.15 17.92
N VAL A 158 2.34 -5.76 18.98
CA VAL A 158 0.92 -6.05 19.12
C VAL A 158 0.35 -5.21 20.25
N PHE A 159 -0.58 -4.34 19.92
CA PHE A 159 -1.21 -3.41 20.84
C PHE A 159 -2.71 -3.67 20.96
N ARG A 160 -3.25 -3.55 22.16
CA ARG A 160 -4.68 -3.46 22.40
C ARG A 160 -5.09 -2.00 22.46
N LEU A 161 -6.08 -1.62 21.67
CA LEU A 161 -6.63 -0.27 21.66
C LEU A 161 -7.69 -0.14 22.75
N ILE A 162 -7.52 0.86 23.62
CA ILE A 162 -8.46 1.20 24.70
C ILE A 162 -8.69 2.71 24.75
N GLN A 163 -9.73 3.15 25.43
CA GLN A 163 -9.90 4.58 25.75
C GLN A 163 -8.92 5.00 26.83
N GLU A 164 -8.42 6.24 26.78
CA GLU A 164 -7.50 6.79 27.78
C GLU A 164 -7.98 6.60 29.23
N ARG A 165 -9.29 6.76 29.48
CA ARG A 165 -9.93 6.55 30.79
C ARG A 165 -9.86 5.11 31.32
N GLU A 166 -9.53 4.16 30.46
CA GLU A 166 -9.43 2.73 30.79
C GLU A 166 -7.99 2.28 31.02
N ILE A 167 -7.04 3.23 31.06
CA ILE A 167 -5.62 2.91 31.32
C ILE A 167 -5.51 2.29 32.71
N PRO A 168 -4.96 1.06 32.83
CA PRO A 168 -4.70 0.48 34.12
C PRO A 168 -3.76 1.34 34.97
N SER A 169 -4.05 1.50 36.25
CA SER A 169 -3.25 2.30 37.18
C SER A 169 -1.83 1.72 37.41
N GLU A 170 -1.60 0.45 37.09
CA GLU A 170 -0.30 -0.16 37.01
C GLU A 170 -0.05 -0.71 35.61
N PRO A 171 0.76 -0.04 34.79
CA PRO A 171 1.13 -0.58 33.48
C PRO A 171 2.05 -1.78 33.70
N SER A 172 1.51 -2.97 33.63
CA SER A 172 2.29 -4.22 33.70
C SER A 172 3.21 -4.43 32.49
N HIS A 173 3.13 -3.57 31.48
CA HIS A 173 3.90 -3.66 30.25
C HIS A 173 4.27 -2.25 29.77
N GLY A 174 5.58 -2.00 29.71
CA GLY A 174 6.21 -0.69 29.59
C GLY A 174 6.01 0.12 28.31
N ASN A 175 5.17 -0.27 27.37
CA ASN A 175 5.00 0.45 26.12
C ASN A 175 3.53 0.84 25.90
N SER A 176 3.28 2.15 25.87
CA SER A 176 2.00 2.73 25.45
C SER A 176 2.21 3.63 24.24
N LEU A 177 1.27 3.61 23.31
CA LEU A 177 1.22 4.46 22.13
C LEU A 177 -0.07 5.28 22.17
N SER A 178 0.04 6.60 22.22
CA SER A 178 -1.14 7.48 22.10
C SER A 178 -1.57 7.58 20.65
N ILE A 179 -2.85 7.34 20.41
CA ILE A 179 -3.44 7.36 19.06
C ILE A 179 -4.60 8.36 19.06
N VAL A 180 -4.52 9.33 18.17
CA VAL A 180 -5.62 10.25 17.90
C VAL A 180 -6.48 9.66 16.82
N SER A 181 -7.77 9.43 17.11
CA SER A 181 -8.71 8.94 16.12
C SER A 181 -9.35 10.10 15.35
N TYR A 182 -9.37 9.97 14.03
CA TYR A 182 -10.10 10.89 13.15
C TYR A 182 -11.16 10.11 12.40
N ARG A 183 -12.39 10.64 12.38
CA ARG A 183 -13.40 10.11 11.47
C ARG A 183 -13.14 10.70 10.09
N LEU A 184 -12.65 9.88 9.19
CA LEU A 184 -12.51 10.29 7.79
C LEU A 184 -13.88 10.38 7.14
N PRO A 185 -14.13 11.38 6.28
CA PRO A 185 -15.29 11.36 5.41
C PRO A 185 -15.26 10.09 4.56
N GLU A 186 -16.43 9.63 4.11
CA GLU A 186 -16.57 8.45 3.23
C GLU A 186 -15.93 8.73 1.86
N GLN A 187 -14.62 8.74 1.82
CA GLN A 187 -13.83 8.84 0.60
C GLN A 187 -12.74 7.78 0.64
N PRO A 188 -12.42 7.17 -0.51
CA PRO A 188 -11.30 6.24 -0.57
C PRO A 188 -10.06 6.93 -0.02
N MET A 189 -9.34 6.26 0.88
CA MET A 189 -8.10 6.80 1.42
C MET A 189 -7.13 7.06 0.27
N ARG A 190 -6.88 8.32 0.04
CA ARG A 190 -5.73 8.77 -0.73
C ARG A 190 -4.52 8.71 0.20
N ARG A 191 -3.34 8.70 -0.36
CA ARG A 191 -2.06 8.63 0.35
C ARG A 191 -2.09 9.31 1.73
N MET A 192 -1.68 8.59 2.77
CA MET A 192 -1.32 9.24 4.03
C MET A 192 0.03 9.93 3.84
N THR A 193 0.03 11.26 3.89
CA THR A 193 1.26 12.02 4.07
C THR A 193 1.70 11.83 5.52
N HIS A 194 2.94 11.44 5.75
CA HIS A 194 3.51 11.58 7.08
C HIS A 194 3.47 13.07 7.43
N ALA A 195 2.73 13.42 8.46
CA ALA A 195 2.87 14.74 9.06
C ALA A 195 4.31 14.89 9.58
N PRO A 196 4.92 16.07 9.48
CA PRO A 196 6.27 16.32 9.94
C PRO A 196 6.44 16.04 11.41
#